data_0073a6933b27dba831c0139365323360
#
_entry.id   0073a6933b27dba831c0139365323360
#
_cell.length_a   1.000
_cell.length_b   1.000
_cell.length_c   1.000
_cell.angle_alpha   90.00
_cell.angle_beta   90.00
_cell.angle_gamma   90.00
#
_symmetry.space_group_name_H-M   'P 1'
#
loop_
_entity.id
_entity.type
_entity.pdbx_description
1 polymer ?
#
loop_
_entity_poly.entity_id
_entity_poly.type
_entity_poly.pdbx_seq_one_letter_code
_entity_poly.pdbx_strand_id
1 'polypeptide(L)'
;MSAGAGFLEISYTEFGGLPIGMTVRCTAENDRLCIRARMENHSAADVVEVLMPHIGGVYLGEDYADDAIIYPHHAGERTRNPVMGYGVNKKDFWRASSVAFGDIYRREINYCGLASMSWMYYYDAENGLYIGSHDARFPVTGVIAETSGSAEDPWMAFGFRKHYRVRPGESYETGEYILAVTTKDWHYGAQLYRAYIAPYLDFDHNPAFLADECALNQCYNFKRTGNIEHTFRDIPQMYEEGAAWGVRHMFLASWNRTGFDSFYPEYYPDMELGSAMEFRRGLEYVREHGGFSTLYINARIFDVKSDFHKTVGEKMAVRNEKGEPYRETYGPEHFTVNCPSDTLWRDYLLDTAEFCVKAYGCDGIYLDQLASAEPFACYCAEHSHENIGEFNNGYVYVLRELLRRLRKHNPNAYIMTENCGDIYGSYTWGNLTWNGAEYDEYYNVFKYTFPEFVQVNMVNPRGWETEDRDQRLWFYRDMHRAVTLGSVLWMGITTRMRPQDGEYHIYGRKMARFRRELQPLLKEARFLDDAWLAPVPDFCYAACWQLADGRGMVLAANDTGAPCMLTVHGTAADGACTVKAPDGDAPGVRRDGDALLLALQPGQICGVLFDR
;
A
#
# COMPACT_ATOMS: atom_id res chain seq x y z
N MET A 1 -18.23 5.20 37.56
CA MET A 1 -18.61 4.13 36.62
C MET A 1 -20.12 3.98 36.68
N SER A 2 -20.77 3.97 35.53
CA SER A 2 -22.21 3.67 35.40
C SER A 2 -22.41 2.56 34.37
N ALA A 3 -23.43 1.70 34.54
CA ALA A 3 -23.76 0.64 33.62
C ALA A 3 -25.29 0.55 33.46
N GLY A 4 -25.72 0.17 32.26
CA GLY A 4 -27.11 -0.08 31.91
C GLY A 4 -27.23 -1.24 30.93
N ALA A 5 -28.44 -1.53 30.46
CA ALA A 5 -28.65 -2.56 29.46
C ALA A 5 -27.88 -2.19 28.16
N GLY A 6 -26.84 -2.95 27.83
CA GLY A 6 -26.05 -2.79 26.62
C GLY A 6 -24.99 -1.69 26.64
N PHE A 7 -24.69 -1.05 27.76
CA PHE A 7 -23.58 -0.10 27.82
C PHE A 7 -22.87 -0.09 29.18
N LEU A 8 -21.61 0.32 29.15
CA LEU A 8 -20.75 0.65 30.26
C LEU A 8 -20.15 2.05 30.04
N GLU A 9 -20.19 2.91 31.06
CA GLU A 9 -19.55 4.22 31.02
C GLU A 9 -18.58 4.35 32.19
N ILE A 10 -17.35 4.75 31.89
CA ILE A 10 -16.28 4.93 32.86
C ILE A 10 -15.81 6.38 32.77
N SER A 11 -15.79 7.07 33.89
CA SER A 11 -15.30 8.43 33.97
C SER A 11 -14.03 8.49 34.81
N TYR A 12 -13.05 9.17 34.28
CA TYR A 12 -11.79 9.53 34.93
C TYR A 12 -11.81 11.05 35.16
N THR A 13 -11.27 11.50 36.29
CA THR A 13 -11.26 12.92 36.66
C THR A 13 -9.85 13.52 36.61
N GLU A 14 -8.84 12.66 36.51
CA GLU A 14 -7.44 13.09 36.43
C GLU A 14 -6.58 12.05 35.72
N PHE A 15 -5.48 12.47 35.12
CA PHE A 15 -4.42 11.63 34.58
C PHE A 15 -3.06 12.18 35.04
N GLY A 16 -2.25 11.32 35.70
CA GLY A 16 -0.92 11.69 36.19
C GLY A 16 -0.93 12.90 37.15
N GLY A 17 -2.01 13.10 37.90
CA GLY A 17 -2.19 14.24 38.79
C GLY A 17 -2.61 15.54 38.08
N LEU A 18 -2.85 15.49 36.77
CA LEU A 18 -3.39 16.63 36.02
C LEU A 18 -4.91 16.55 35.94
N PRO A 19 -5.64 17.69 36.05
CA PRO A 19 -7.09 17.74 35.97
C PRO A 19 -7.56 17.58 34.50
N ILE A 20 -7.45 16.36 34.00
CA ILE A 20 -7.92 15.94 32.66
C ILE A 20 -9.05 14.95 32.88
N GLY A 21 -10.25 15.36 32.49
CA GLY A 21 -11.43 14.49 32.52
C GLY A 21 -11.46 13.59 31.27
N MET A 22 -11.84 12.32 31.45
CA MET A 22 -12.14 11.44 30.31
C MET A 22 -13.34 10.58 30.63
N THR A 23 -14.32 10.60 29.73
CA THR A 23 -15.49 9.71 29.78
C THR A 23 -15.40 8.72 28.63
N VAL A 24 -15.28 7.44 28.96
CA VAL A 24 -15.24 6.32 28.01
C VAL A 24 -16.58 5.60 28.03
N ARG A 25 -17.23 5.51 26.89
CA ARG A 25 -18.49 4.78 26.72
C ARG A 25 -18.29 3.57 25.83
N CYS A 26 -18.58 2.39 26.39
CA CYS A 26 -18.58 1.13 25.67
C CYS A 26 -20.04 0.71 25.47
N THR A 27 -20.45 0.45 24.23
CA THR A 27 -21.79 0.00 23.87
C THR A 27 -21.71 -1.33 23.15
N ALA A 28 -22.46 -2.33 23.62
CA ALA A 28 -22.58 -3.61 22.94
C ALA A 28 -23.63 -3.50 21.82
N GLU A 29 -23.23 -3.77 20.61
CA GLU A 29 -24.07 -3.74 19.41
C GLU A 29 -23.93 -5.05 18.62
N ASN A 30 -24.93 -5.92 18.69
CA ASN A 30 -24.90 -7.25 18.08
C ASN A 30 -23.68 -8.08 18.53
N ASP A 31 -22.72 -8.28 17.61
CA ASP A 31 -21.50 -9.10 17.77
C ASP A 31 -20.25 -8.27 18.09
N ARG A 32 -20.41 -6.95 18.37
CA ARG A 32 -19.28 -6.03 18.54
C ARG A 32 -19.45 -5.11 19.75
N LEU A 33 -18.33 -4.62 20.22
CA LEU A 33 -18.24 -3.55 21.23
C LEU A 33 -17.78 -2.27 20.54
N CYS A 34 -18.60 -1.24 20.62
CA CYS A 34 -18.30 0.11 20.14
C CYS A 34 -17.80 0.95 21.31
N ILE A 35 -16.62 1.55 21.19
CA ILE A 35 -15.98 2.34 22.23
C ILE A 35 -15.78 3.76 21.71
N ARG A 36 -16.24 4.75 22.49
CA ARG A 36 -16.00 6.18 22.24
C ARG A 36 -15.49 6.83 23.51
N ALA A 37 -14.66 7.84 23.37
CA ALA A 37 -14.23 8.63 24.50
C ALA A 37 -14.34 10.11 24.22
N ARG A 38 -14.68 10.85 25.28
CA ARG A 38 -14.62 12.30 25.34
C ARG A 38 -13.62 12.71 26.42
N MET A 39 -12.65 13.51 26.03
CA MET A 39 -11.65 14.10 26.91
C MET A 39 -11.93 15.60 27.09
N GLU A 40 -11.73 16.09 28.32
CA GLU A 40 -11.84 17.51 28.69
C GLU A 40 -10.54 17.92 29.38
N ASN A 41 -9.82 18.87 28.80
CA ASN A 41 -8.52 19.31 29.35
C ASN A 41 -8.73 20.52 30.25
N HIS A 42 -8.77 20.29 31.55
CA HIS A 42 -8.84 21.35 32.59
C HIS A 42 -7.46 21.68 33.16
N SER A 43 -6.38 21.09 32.61
CA SER A 43 -5.01 21.36 33.05
C SER A 43 -4.47 22.68 32.45
N ALA A 44 -3.27 23.06 32.85
CA ALA A 44 -2.53 24.19 32.27
C ALA A 44 -1.62 23.78 31.09
N ALA A 45 -1.59 22.50 30.72
CA ALA A 45 -0.75 21.97 29.66
C ALA A 45 -1.59 21.45 28.48
N ASP A 46 -1.02 21.47 27.29
CA ASP A 46 -1.62 20.81 26.12
C ASP A 46 -1.58 19.29 26.30
N VAL A 47 -2.65 18.61 25.92
CA VAL A 47 -2.62 17.17 25.62
C VAL A 47 -2.39 17.01 24.13
N VAL A 48 -1.40 16.21 23.73
CA VAL A 48 -0.99 16.12 22.32
C VAL A 48 -1.23 14.74 21.71
N GLU A 49 -1.50 13.75 22.56
CA GLU A 49 -1.85 12.40 22.10
C GLU A 49 -2.81 11.70 23.07
N VAL A 50 -3.60 10.78 22.53
CA VAL A 50 -4.50 9.89 23.28
C VAL A 50 -4.25 8.46 22.83
N LEU A 51 -3.75 7.62 23.73
CA LEU A 51 -3.61 6.17 23.53
C LEU A 51 -4.87 5.47 24.02
N MET A 52 -5.71 5.02 23.09
CA MET A 52 -6.98 4.38 23.39
C MET A 52 -7.60 3.71 22.17
N PRO A 53 -8.31 2.57 22.34
CA PRO A 53 -8.19 1.69 23.49
C PRO A 53 -6.78 1.08 23.54
N HIS A 54 -6.38 0.59 24.69
CA HIS A 54 -5.20 -0.27 24.82
C HIS A 54 -5.63 -1.53 25.57
N ILE A 55 -5.60 -2.66 24.89
CA ILE A 55 -6.11 -3.94 25.37
C ILE A 55 -4.95 -4.89 25.46
N GLY A 56 -4.58 -5.30 26.66
CA GLY A 56 -3.45 -6.18 26.92
C GLY A 56 -3.85 -7.55 27.45
N GLY A 57 -2.87 -8.46 27.48
CA GLY A 57 -3.06 -9.82 27.98
C GLY A 57 -4.00 -10.65 27.10
N VAL A 58 -4.03 -10.39 25.79
CA VAL A 58 -4.85 -11.11 24.82
C VAL A 58 -4.09 -12.35 24.35
N TYR A 59 -4.73 -13.50 24.44
CA TYR A 59 -4.28 -14.75 23.82
C TYR A 59 -5.52 -15.55 23.36
N LEU A 60 -5.34 -16.35 22.32
CA LEU A 60 -6.40 -17.18 21.73
C LEU A 60 -6.08 -18.65 21.98
N GLY A 61 -7.11 -19.44 22.26
CA GLY A 61 -6.96 -20.89 22.44
C GLY A 61 -5.95 -21.30 23.51
N GLU A 62 -5.32 -22.46 23.31
CA GLU A 62 -4.31 -23.04 24.21
C GLU A 62 -2.89 -22.95 23.64
N ASP A 63 -2.74 -22.80 22.31
CA ASP A 63 -1.44 -22.76 21.60
C ASP A 63 -1.26 -21.45 20.81
N TYR A 64 -0.46 -20.55 21.35
CA TYR A 64 -0.12 -19.30 20.69
C TYR A 64 0.72 -19.47 19.40
N ALA A 65 1.25 -20.66 19.14
CA ALA A 65 2.11 -20.92 18.00
C ALA A 65 1.33 -21.01 16.68
N ASP A 66 0.04 -21.34 16.73
CA ASP A 66 -0.85 -21.37 15.56
C ASP A 66 -1.58 -20.03 15.31
N ASP A 67 -1.45 -19.08 16.21
CA ASP A 67 -1.98 -17.73 16.06
C ASP A 67 -1.38 -16.99 14.86
N ALA A 68 -2.19 -16.12 14.28
CA ALA A 68 -1.74 -15.19 13.24
C ALA A 68 -2.31 -13.79 13.44
N ILE A 69 -1.63 -12.80 12.93
CA ILE A 69 -2.12 -11.42 12.87
C ILE A 69 -2.13 -10.91 11.44
N ILE A 70 -3.23 -10.24 11.07
CA ILE A 70 -3.26 -9.30 9.96
C ILE A 70 -2.93 -7.91 10.51
N TYR A 71 -1.89 -7.31 9.95
CA TYR A 71 -1.41 -5.98 10.33
C TYR A 71 -1.36 -5.07 9.09
N PRO A 72 -1.78 -3.80 9.18
CA PRO A 72 -2.04 -2.97 8.00
C PRO A 72 -0.77 -2.33 7.41
N HIS A 73 0.41 -2.94 7.56
CA HIS A 73 1.65 -2.46 6.98
C HIS A 73 1.59 -2.57 5.46
N HIS A 74 1.76 -1.44 4.76
CA HIS A 74 1.62 -1.33 3.30
C HIS A 74 0.28 -1.96 2.80
N ALA A 75 0.31 -2.83 1.81
CA ALA A 75 -0.90 -3.49 1.30
C ALA A 75 -1.42 -4.63 2.21
N GLY A 76 -0.88 -4.75 3.40
CA GLY A 76 -1.21 -5.75 4.41
C GLY A 76 -0.07 -6.72 4.67
N GLU A 77 -0.07 -7.26 5.86
CA GLU A 77 0.90 -8.22 6.34
C GLU A 77 0.17 -9.32 7.12
N ARG A 78 0.64 -10.56 6.99
CA ARG A 78 0.17 -11.70 7.78
C ARG A 78 1.37 -12.32 8.48
N THR A 79 1.48 -12.11 9.78
CA THR A 79 2.52 -12.73 10.61
C THR A 79 1.94 -13.92 11.37
N ARG A 80 2.50 -15.10 11.17
CA ARG A 80 2.20 -16.30 11.93
C ARG A 80 3.02 -16.30 13.22
N ASN A 81 2.47 -16.81 14.30
CA ASN A 81 3.05 -16.78 15.64
C ASN A 81 3.58 -15.38 16.02
N PRO A 82 2.70 -14.37 16.08
CA PRO A 82 3.13 -12.98 16.30
C PRO A 82 3.73 -12.77 17.70
N VAL A 83 3.41 -13.59 18.68
CA VAL A 83 4.02 -13.54 20.02
C VAL A 83 5.53 -13.63 19.90
N MET A 84 6.05 -14.60 19.16
CA MET A 84 7.50 -14.76 18.95
C MET A 84 8.00 -13.93 17.78
N GLY A 85 7.23 -13.79 16.71
CA GLY A 85 7.60 -13.04 15.51
C GLY A 85 7.83 -11.56 15.76
N TYR A 86 7.06 -10.94 16.65
CA TYR A 86 7.26 -9.55 17.09
C TYR A 86 8.18 -9.43 18.33
N GLY A 87 8.45 -10.54 19.01
CA GLY A 87 9.32 -10.61 20.20
C GLY A 87 10.81 -10.44 19.90
N VAL A 88 11.16 -9.62 18.92
CA VAL A 88 12.54 -9.36 18.49
C VAL A 88 12.81 -7.88 18.32
N ASN A 89 14.01 -7.44 18.66
CA ASN A 89 14.41 -6.04 18.45
C ASN A 89 14.90 -5.86 17.00
N LYS A 90 13.99 -5.48 16.11
CA LYS A 90 14.23 -5.34 14.68
C LYS A 90 13.86 -3.94 14.21
N LYS A 91 14.83 -3.18 13.74
CA LYS A 91 14.62 -1.87 13.11
C LYS A 91 14.89 -1.98 11.63
N ASP A 92 13.92 -1.56 10.83
CA ASP A 92 14.06 -1.51 9.38
C ASP A 92 13.27 -0.30 8.86
N PHE A 93 13.86 0.43 7.94
CA PHE A 93 13.23 1.62 7.35
C PHE A 93 11.98 1.25 6.52
N TRP A 94 12.04 0.13 5.81
CA TRP A 94 11.00 -0.33 4.89
C TRP A 94 10.00 -1.30 5.52
N ARG A 95 10.26 -1.72 6.76
CA ARG A 95 9.44 -2.71 7.47
C ARG A 95 8.85 -2.08 8.71
N ALA A 96 7.65 -2.50 9.04
CA ALA A 96 7.15 -2.24 10.37
C ALA A 96 8.08 -2.89 11.40
N SER A 97 8.77 -2.06 12.14
CA SER A 97 9.77 -2.51 13.10
C SER A 97 9.12 -2.94 14.42
N SER A 98 9.58 -4.04 15.00
CA SER A 98 9.32 -4.37 16.39
C SER A 98 10.53 -3.92 17.23
N VAL A 99 10.29 -3.18 18.28
CA VAL A 99 11.36 -2.63 19.14
C VAL A 99 11.08 -2.93 20.61
N ALA A 100 12.16 -3.15 21.38
CA ALA A 100 12.04 -3.29 22.82
C ALA A 100 11.43 -2.01 23.43
N PHE A 101 10.42 -2.19 24.28
CA PHE A 101 9.70 -1.15 25.00
C PHE A 101 9.54 -1.56 26.47
N GLY A 102 10.49 -1.21 27.32
CA GLY A 102 10.62 -1.79 28.65
C GLY A 102 10.86 -3.30 28.58
N ASP A 103 10.01 -4.07 29.25
CA ASP A 103 10.09 -5.54 29.31
C ASP A 103 9.28 -6.25 28.21
N ILE A 104 8.75 -5.49 27.25
CA ILE A 104 7.93 -6.00 26.15
C ILE A 104 8.48 -5.53 24.81
N TYR A 105 7.88 -5.98 23.73
CA TYR A 105 8.16 -5.50 22.37
C TYR A 105 6.94 -4.81 21.81
N ARG A 106 7.14 -3.64 21.18
CA ARG A 106 6.10 -2.85 20.52
C ARG A 106 6.37 -2.71 19.03
N ARG A 107 5.35 -2.92 18.25
CA ARG A 107 5.26 -2.57 16.84
C ARG A 107 4.24 -1.46 16.70
N GLU A 108 4.65 -0.33 16.13
CA GLU A 108 3.80 0.83 15.92
C GLU A 108 4.10 1.48 14.59
N ILE A 109 3.08 1.73 13.78
CA ILE A 109 3.16 2.48 12.53
C ILE A 109 1.96 3.41 12.42
N ASN A 110 2.15 4.55 11.77
CA ASN A 110 1.10 5.55 11.65
C ASN A 110 0.26 5.37 10.37
N TYR A 111 -1.03 5.47 10.54
CA TYR A 111 -2.05 5.59 9.48
C TYR A 111 -2.20 7.09 9.09
N CYS A 112 -2.37 7.47 7.85
CA CYS A 112 -2.46 6.76 6.60
C CYS A 112 -1.14 6.90 5.83
N GLY A 113 -0.65 5.79 5.26
CA GLY A 113 0.63 5.72 4.57
C GLY A 113 1.30 4.40 4.92
N LEU A 114 2.30 4.41 5.76
CA LEU A 114 2.97 3.17 6.20
C LEU A 114 1.94 2.15 6.73
N ALA A 115 0.95 2.58 7.54
CA ALA A 115 -0.28 1.81 7.74
C ALA A 115 -1.33 2.23 6.71
N SER A 116 -1.68 1.34 5.80
CA SER A 116 -2.64 1.62 4.72
C SER A 116 -4.10 1.69 5.17
N MET A 117 -4.40 1.11 6.32
CA MET A 117 -5.72 0.99 6.93
C MET A 117 -5.61 1.13 8.45
N SER A 118 -6.70 1.43 9.14
CA SER A 118 -6.69 1.60 10.60
C SER A 118 -7.37 0.45 11.35
N TRP A 119 -7.01 -0.80 11.03
CA TRP A 119 -7.50 -2.00 11.70
C TRP A 119 -6.46 -3.10 11.75
N MET A 120 -6.66 -4.04 12.67
CA MET A 120 -5.89 -5.27 12.84
C MET A 120 -6.86 -6.45 13.06
N TYR A 121 -6.38 -7.68 12.80
CA TYR A 121 -7.13 -8.90 13.08
C TYR A 121 -6.20 -9.97 13.62
N TYR A 122 -6.43 -10.39 14.87
CA TYR A 122 -5.68 -11.45 15.53
C TYR A 122 -6.51 -12.70 15.60
N TYR A 123 -6.02 -13.84 15.14
CA TYR A 123 -6.83 -15.04 14.95
C TYR A 123 -6.02 -16.33 15.00
N ASP A 124 -6.73 -17.42 15.37
CA ASP A 124 -6.33 -18.81 15.20
C ASP A 124 -7.34 -19.54 14.27
N ALA A 125 -7.40 -20.87 14.31
CA ALA A 125 -8.33 -21.68 13.52
C ALA A 125 -9.80 -21.55 13.96
N GLU A 126 -10.06 -21.19 15.22
CA GLU A 126 -11.39 -21.21 15.84
C GLU A 126 -11.87 -19.82 16.28
N ASN A 127 -10.94 -18.90 16.57
CA ASN A 127 -11.21 -17.60 17.18
C ASN A 127 -10.62 -16.46 16.37
N GLY A 128 -11.27 -15.32 16.39
CA GLY A 128 -10.78 -14.10 15.76
C GLY A 128 -11.19 -12.86 16.55
N LEU A 129 -10.28 -11.90 16.62
CA LEU A 129 -10.47 -10.61 17.24
C LEU A 129 -10.20 -9.50 16.23
N TYR A 130 -11.24 -8.79 15.81
CA TYR A 130 -11.14 -7.56 15.05
C TYR A 130 -10.92 -6.37 15.98
N ILE A 131 -10.00 -5.49 15.62
CA ILE A 131 -9.70 -4.26 16.35
C ILE A 131 -9.54 -3.14 15.31
N GLY A 132 -10.46 -2.16 15.29
CA GLY A 132 -10.47 -1.09 14.31
C GLY A 132 -10.67 0.30 14.92
N SER A 133 -10.00 1.30 14.34
CA SER A 133 -10.24 2.72 14.63
C SER A 133 -11.05 3.34 13.49
N HIS A 134 -12.31 3.62 13.75
CA HIS A 134 -13.28 4.21 12.82
C HIS A 134 -13.43 5.72 13.09
N ASP A 135 -12.49 6.52 12.61
CA ASP A 135 -12.49 7.98 12.81
C ASP A 135 -12.53 8.71 11.47
N ALA A 136 -13.70 9.27 11.15
CA ALA A 136 -13.97 9.99 9.90
C ALA A 136 -13.14 11.28 9.69
N ARG A 137 -12.37 11.70 10.69
CA ARG A 137 -11.45 12.85 10.57
C ARG A 137 -10.08 12.44 10.06
N PHE A 138 -9.79 11.14 10.04
CA PHE A 138 -8.54 10.56 9.56
C PHE A 138 -7.26 11.20 10.16
N PRO A 139 -7.19 11.46 11.48
CA PRO A 139 -5.98 12.01 12.07
C PRO A 139 -4.83 11.02 11.97
N VAL A 140 -3.60 11.51 12.06
CA VAL A 140 -2.44 10.63 12.25
C VAL A 140 -2.71 9.72 13.44
N THR A 141 -2.70 8.41 13.19
CA THR A 141 -3.10 7.40 14.18
C THR A 141 -2.08 6.26 14.20
N GLY A 142 -1.35 6.11 15.30
CA GLY A 142 -0.49 4.95 15.53
C GLY A 142 -1.33 3.68 15.68
N VAL A 143 -1.02 2.66 14.89
CA VAL A 143 -1.59 1.32 14.98
C VAL A 143 -0.58 0.46 15.76
N ILE A 144 -0.97 0.01 16.95
CA ILE A 144 -0.06 -0.59 17.92
C ILE A 144 -0.39 -2.06 18.12
N ALA A 145 0.64 -2.90 17.99
CA ALA A 145 0.63 -4.29 18.45
C ALA A 145 1.83 -4.51 19.37
N GLU A 146 1.59 -5.13 20.51
CA GLU A 146 2.62 -5.44 21.51
C GLU A 146 2.62 -6.92 21.85
N THR A 147 3.76 -7.43 22.27
CA THR A 147 3.90 -8.81 22.72
C THR A 147 4.85 -8.92 23.89
N SER A 148 4.63 -9.95 24.73
CA SER A 148 5.61 -10.38 25.72
C SER A 148 6.92 -10.86 25.08
N GLY A 149 6.86 -11.41 23.85
CA GLY A 149 8.00 -12.08 23.22
C GLY A 149 8.49 -13.33 23.99
N SER A 150 7.66 -13.90 24.85
CA SER A 150 7.98 -15.00 25.75
C SER A 150 7.05 -16.19 25.56
N ALA A 151 7.62 -17.39 25.42
CA ALA A 151 6.88 -18.62 25.39
C ALA A 151 6.37 -19.06 26.79
N GLU A 152 6.95 -18.51 27.87
CA GLU A 152 6.54 -18.82 29.24
C GLU A 152 5.32 -18.02 29.69
N ASP A 153 5.14 -16.81 29.11
CA ASP A 153 4.00 -15.92 29.35
C ASP A 153 3.53 -15.30 28.05
N PRO A 154 2.94 -16.08 27.13
CA PRO A 154 2.56 -15.63 25.79
C PRO A 154 1.32 -14.74 25.84
N TRP A 155 1.41 -13.51 25.29
CA TRP A 155 0.25 -12.63 25.10
C TRP A 155 0.53 -11.57 24.05
N MET A 156 -0.54 -11.01 23.53
CA MET A 156 -0.54 -9.82 22.67
C MET A 156 -1.28 -8.67 23.35
N ALA A 157 -0.95 -7.44 22.92
CA ALA A 157 -1.75 -6.27 23.24
C ALA A 157 -1.93 -5.40 21.99
N PHE A 158 -3.03 -4.65 21.97
CA PHE A 158 -3.42 -3.86 20.81
C PHE A 158 -3.93 -2.48 21.22
N GLY A 159 -3.62 -1.47 20.41
CA GLY A 159 -4.07 -0.12 20.70
C GLY A 159 -3.97 0.83 19.52
N PHE A 160 -4.52 2.04 19.74
CA PHE A 160 -4.40 3.13 18.79
C PHE A 160 -3.93 4.39 19.51
N ARG A 161 -2.94 5.07 18.92
CA ARG A 161 -2.45 6.35 19.40
C ARG A 161 -2.90 7.46 18.45
N LYS A 162 -3.80 8.32 18.90
CA LYS A 162 -4.24 9.47 18.12
C LYS A 162 -3.39 10.69 18.44
N HIS A 163 -2.86 11.33 17.42
CA HIS A 163 -2.16 12.59 17.54
C HIS A 163 -3.15 13.73 17.32
N TYR A 164 -3.50 14.39 18.42
CA TYR A 164 -4.44 15.50 18.42
C TYR A 164 -4.13 16.44 19.58
N ARG A 165 -3.94 17.73 19.31
CA ARG A 165 -3.71 18.75 20.35
C ARG A 165 -5.02 19.20 20.95
N VAL A 166 -5.14 19.06 22.26
CA VAL A 166 -6.26 19.58 23.08
C VAL A 166 -5.70 20.59 24.06
N ARG A 167 -5.97 21.88 23.81
CA ARG A 167 -5.45 22.97 24.64
C ARG A 167 -6.19 23.04 25.97
N PRO A 168 -5.64 23.78 26.95
CA PRO A 168 -6.36 24.11 28.19
C PRO A 168 -7.75 24.66 27.93
N GLY A 169 -8.75 24.05 28.54
CA GLY A 169 -10.16 24.42 28.38
C GLY A 169 -10.88 23.82 27.17
N GLU A 170 -10.18 23.11 26.29
CA GLU A 170 -10.78 22.43 25.14
C GLU A 170 -11.21 21.00 25.47
N SER A 171 -12.04 20.43 24.59
CA SER A 171 -12.43 19.03 24.63
C SER A 171 -12.17 18.34 23.30
N TYR A 172 -11.99 17.02 23.34
CA TYR A 172 -11.79 16.17 22.19
C TYR A 172 -12.64 14.91 22.29
N GLU A 173 -13.33 14.57 21.22
CA GLU A 173 -14.01 13.28 21.09
C GLU A 173 -13.22 12.40 20.13
N THR A 174 -12.89 11.19 20.56
CA THR A 174 -12.29 10.19 19.66
C THR A 174 -13.31 9.79 18.59
N GLY A 175 -12.84 9.27 17.47
CA GLY A 175 -13.71 8.44 16.63
C GLY A 175 -14.17 7.21 17.40
N GLU A 176 -14.85 6.34 16.72
CA GLU A 176 -15.30 5.07 17.28
C GLU A 176 -14.19 4.02 17.16
N TYR A 177 -14.02 3.22 18.19
CA TYR A 177 -13.21 2.01 18.13
C TYR A 177 -14.13 0.80 18.18
N ILE A 178 -13.86 -0.18 17.30
CA ILE A 178 -14.65 -1.39 17.20
C ILE A 178 -13.82 -2.59 17.62
N LEU A 179 -14.38 -3.38 18.52
CA LEU A 179 -13.88 -4.70 18.88
C LEU A 179 -14.95 -5.74 18.53
N ALA A 180 -14.56 -6.80 17.81
CA ALA A 180 -15.48 -7.91 17.54
C ALA A 180 -14.75 -9.24 17.74
N VAL A 181 -15.30 -10.07 18.61
CA VAL A 181 -14.85 -11.46 18.81
C VAL A 181 -15.74 -12.36 17.97
N THR A 182 -15.13 -13.25 17.19
CA THR A 182 -15.85 -14.07 16.23
C THR A 182 -15.13 -15.40 15.98
N THR A 183 -15.81 -16.35 15.37
CA THR A 183 -15.24 -17.62 14.88
C THR A 183 -14.90 -17.55 13.38
N LYS A 184 -14.94 -16.36 12.78
CA LYS A 184 -14.66 -16.13 11.36
C LYS A 184 -13.20 -15.73 11.19
N ASP A 185 -12.68 -15.91 9.99
CA ASP A 185 -11.34 -15.49 9.62
C ASP A 185 -11.24 -13.98 9.37
N TRP A 186 -10.06 -13.51 8.96
CA TRP A 186 -9.74 -12.11 8.76
C TRP A 186 -10.58 -11.41 7.66
N HIS A 187 -11.20 -12.16 6.73
CA HIS A 187 -12.09 -11.57 5.70
C HIS A 187 -13.30 -10.88 6.35
N TYR A 188 -13.77 -11.38 7.48
CA TYR A 188 -14.81 -10.69 8.26
C TYR A 188 -14.34 -9.31 8.75
N GLY A 189 -13.11 -9.22 9.25
CA GLY A 189 -12.51 -7.95 9.67
C GLY A 189 -12.38 -6.97 8.51
N ALA A 190 -11.93 -7.43 7.35
CA ALA A 190 -11.86 -6.64 6.14
C ALA A 190 -13.22 -6.09 5.70
N GLN A 191 -14.28 -6.91 5.80
CA GLN A 191 -15.65 -6.49 5.49
C GLN A 191 -16.20 -5.47 6.48
N LEU A 192 -15.90 -5.62 7.78
CA LEU A 192 -16.26 -4.63 8.79
C LEU A 192 -15.60 -3.27 8.52
N TYR A 193 -14.30 -3.30 8.23
CA TYR A 193 -13.56 -2.09 7.90
C TYR A 193 -14.08 -1.44 6.62
N ARG A 194 -14.31 -2.22 5.57
CA ARG A 194 -14.88 -1.72 4.34
C ARG A 194 -16.24 -1.07 4.54
N ALA A 195 -17.12 -1.67 5.32
CA ALA A 195 -18.44 -1.08 5.61
C ALA A 195 -18.35 0.30 6.26
N TYR A 196 -17.33 0.52 7.09
CA TYR A 196 -17.05 1.82 7.70
C TYR A 196 -16.50 2.83 6.70
N ILE A 197 -15.46 2.45 5.93
CA ILE A 197 -14.69 3.40 5.13
C ILE A 197 -15.33 3.72 3.78
N ALA A 198 -16.14 2.82 3.21
CA ALA A 198 -16.72 2.97 1.88
C ALA A 198 -17.46 4.29 1.63
N PRO A 199 -18.21 4.87 2.59
CA PRO A 199 -18.87 6.16 2.38
C PRO A 199 -17.94 7.35 2.16
N TYR A 200 -16.65 7.20 2.45
CA TYR A 200 -15.63 8.24 2.30
C TYR A 200 -14.76 8.05 1.05
N LEU A 201 -15.02 6.99 0.26
CA LEU A 201 -14.22 6.62 -0.90
C LEU A 201 -15.01 6.80 -2.20
N ASP A 202 -14.28 7.22 -3.24
CA ASP A 202 -14.77 7.26 -4.63
C ASP A 202 -14.04 6.16 -5.42
N PHE A 203 -14.79 5.26 -6.02
CA PHE A 203 -14.24 4.15 -6.81
C PHE A 203 -14.28 4.40 -8.32
N ASP A 204 -15.00 5.44 -8.78
CA ASP A 204 -15.28 5.69 -10.21
C ASP A 204 -14.50 6.89 -10.79
N HIS A 205 -13.37 7.23 -10.21
CA HIS A 205 -12.60 8.43 -10.59
C HIS A 205 -11.61 8.22 -11.75
N ASN A 206 -11.31 6.97 -12.11
CA ASN A 206 -10.27 6.65 -13.10
C ASN A 206 -10.74 6.83 -14.55
N PRO A 207 -9.86 7.34 -15.45
CA PRO A 207 -10.15 7.34 -16.89
C PRO A 207 -10.40 5.93 -17.43
N ALA A 208 -11.45 5.77 -18.25
CA ALA A 208 -11.91 4.46 -18.73
C ALA A 208 -10.83 3.66 -19.49
N PHE A 209 -9.93 4.33 -20.22
CA PHE A 209 -8.87 3.64 -20.97
C PHE A 209 -7.88 2.88 -20.08
N LEU A 210 -7.73 3.30 -18.82
CA LEU A 210 -6.83 2.65 -17.87
C LEU A 210 -7.34 1.27 -17.39
N ALA A 211 -8.62 0.97 -17.57
CA ALA A 211 -9.18 -0.34 -17.24
C ALA A 211 -8.59 -1.49 -18.08
N ASP A 212 -8.06 -1.19 -19.25
CA ASP A 212 -7.41 -2.18 -20.12
C ASP A 212 -5.90 -2.30 -19.89
N GLU A 213 -5.33 -1.48 -19.02
CA GLU A 213 -3.88 -1.51 -18.75
C GLU A 213 -3.52 -2.54 -17.68
N CYS A 214 -2.54 -3.38 -18.01
CA CYS A 214 -2.12 -4.49 -17.16
C CYS A 214 -0.60 -4.60 -16.98
N ALA A 215 0.17 -3.73 -17.61
CA ALA A 215 1.62 -3.65 -17.46
C ALA A 215 2.14 -2.26 -17.84
N LEU A 216 3.26 -1.87 -17.26
CA LEU A 216 3.99 -0.67 -17.62
C LEU A 216 5.48 -0.95 -17.78
N ASN A 217 6.13 -0.19 -18.68
CA ASN A 217 7.58 -0.19 -18.85
C ASN A 217 8.19 0.95 -18.03
N GLN A 218 8.89 0.59 -16.98
CA GLN A 218 9.53 1.58 -16.13
C GLN A 218 10.98 1.86 -16.57
N CYS A 219 11.33 3.14 -16.61
CA CYS A 219 12.70 3.62 -16.61
C CYS A 219 12.97 4.36 -15.31
N TYR A 220 13.56 3.68 -14.37
CA TYR A 220 13.85 4.23 -13.05
C TYR A 220 15.20 4.94 -12.99
N ASN A 221 16.10 4.65 -13.92
CA ASN A 221 17.47 5.11 -13.89
C ASN A 221 17.90 5.75 -15.23
N PHE A 222 17.30 6.91 -15.59
CA PHE A 222 17.94 7.74 -16.61
C PHE A 222 19.33 8.16 -16.11
N LYS A 223 19.37 8.67 -14.88
CA LYS A 223 20.61 9.07 -14.21
C LYS A 223 20.53 8.77 -12.71
N ARG A 224 21.51 8.06 -12.19
CA ARG A 224 21.62 7.76 -10.76
C ARG A 224 23.08 7.80 -10.31
N THR A 225 23.36 8.52 -9.22
CA THR A 225 24.72 8.67 -8.67
C THR A 225 25.77 9.06 -9.73
N GLY A 226 25.37 9.94 -10.68
CA GLY A 226 26.24 10.40 -11.78
C GLY A 226 26.30 9.48 -12.99
N ASN A 227 25.82 8.24 -12.92
CA ASN A 227 25.78 7.33 -14.06
C ASN A 227 24.55 7.58 -14.91
N ILE A 228 24.75 7.75 -16.22
CA ILE A 228 23.69 7.92 -17.23
C ILE A 228 23.49 6.58 -17.92
N GLU A 229 22.28 5.99 -17.80
CA GLU A 229 21.88 4.77 -18.48
C GLU A 229 21.15 5.06 -19.80
N HIS A 230 20.35 6.12 -19.82
CA HIS A 230 19.57 6.55 -20.97
C HIS A 230 19.56 8.09 -21.08
N THR A 231 19.32 8.57 -22.29
CA THR A 231 19.11 9.98 -22.60
C THR A 231 17.68 10.21 -23.08
N PHE A 232 17.24 11.46 -23.21
CA PHE A 232 15.88 11.74 -23.70
C PHE A 232 15.66 11.31 -25.16
N ARG A 233 16.75 11.13 -25.94
CA ARG A 233 16.70 10.62 -27.31
C ARG A 233 16.35 9.13 -27.37
N ASP A 234 16.56 8.41 -26.28
CA ASP A 234 16.29 6.97 -26.21
C ASP A 234 14.80 6.67 -25.93
N ILE A 235 14.01 7.66 -25.49
CA ILE A 235 12.58 7.48 -25.14
C ILE A 235 11.79 6.80 -26.27
N PRO A 236 11.89 7.20 -27.55
CA PRO A 236 11.20 6.50 -28.64
C PRO A 236 11.55 5.02 -28.73
N GLN A 237 12.82 4.66 -28.69
CA GLN A 237 13.27 3.28 -28.73
C GLN A 237 12.78 2.48 -27.51
N MET A 238 12.85 3.06 -26.32
CA MET A 238 12.35 2.44 -25.09
C MET A 238 10.86 2.15 -25.18
N TYR A 239 10.09 3.05 -25.78
CA TYR A 239 8.67 2.86 -26.02
C TYR A 239 8.42 1.72 -27.01
N GLU A 240 9.11 1.67 -28.15
CA GLU A 240 8.97 0.62 -29.15
C GLU A 240 9.27 -0.77 -28.60
N GLU A 241 10.29 -0.90 -27.74
CA GLU A 241 10.61 -2.15 -27.06
C GLU A 241 9.47 -2.60 -26.12
N GLY A 242 8.86 -1.69 -25.37
CA GLY A 242 7.68 -1.97 -24.55
C GLY A 242 6.46 -2.33 -25.40
N ALA A 243 6.20 -1.56 -26.47
CA ALA A 243 5.10 -1.77 -27.40
C ALA A 243 5.19 -3.13 -28.11
N ALA A 244 6.38 -3.64 -28.40
CA ALA A 244 6.61 -4.98 -28.93
C ALA A 244 6.14 -6.10 -27.96
N TRP A 245 6.05 -5.83 -26.67
CA TRP A 245 5.42 -6.72 -25.68
C TRP A 245 3.92 -6.44 -25.54
N GLY A 246 3.42 -5.38 -26.20
CA GLY A 246 2.11 -4.82 -26.05
C GLY A 246 1.97 -3.93 -24.80
N VAL A 247 3.04 -3.45 -24.21
CA VAL A 247 3.07 -2.52 -23.06
C VAL A 247 3.16 -1.10 -23.60
N ARG A 248 2.09 -0.30 -23.42
CA ARG A 248 1.97 1.05 -23.96
C ARG A 248 2.27 2.15 -22.93
N HIS A 249 2.28 1.80 -21.67
CA HIS A 249 2.51 2.73 -20.57
C HIS A 249 4.00 2.86 -20.28
N MET A 250 4.52 4.07 -20.40
CA MET A 250 5.88 4.43 -20.04
C MET A 250 5.90 5.13 -18.68
N PHE A 251 6.70 4.60 -17.75
CA PHE A 251 6.96 5.26 -16.47
C PHE A 251 8.41 5.78 -16.45
N LEU A 252 8.58 7.07 -16.20
CA LEU A 252 9.87 7.74 -16.27
C LEU A 252 10.24 8.39 -14.94
N ALA A 253 11.35 7.95 -14.33
CA ALA A 253 11.94 8.54 -13.13
C ALA A 253 13.39 8.97 -13.40
N SER A 254 13.98 9.71 -12.48
CA SER A 254 15.35 10.24 -12.59
C SER A 254 15.62 11.08 -13.84
N TRP A 255 14.58 11.67 -14.40
CA TRP A 255 14.65 12.58 -15.54
C TRP A 255 14.99 14.02 -15.15
N ASN A 256 14.82 14.32 -13.86
CA ASN A 256 15.04 15.64 -13.25
C ASN A 256 16.52 15.92 -13.02
N ARG A 257 16.81 17.21 -12.79
CA ARG A 257 18.15 17.71 -12.47
C ARG A 257 18.85 16.83 -11.45
N THR A 258 20.07 16.41 -11.77
CA THR A 258 20.95 15.51 -10.98
C THR A 258 20.47 14.07 -10.80
N GLY A 259 19.29 13.69 -11.30
CA GLY A 259 18.79 12.33 -11.33
C GLY A 259 18.01 11.90 -10.09
N PHE A 260 18.06 10.61 -9.78
CA PHE A 260 17.26 10.01 -8.72
C PHE A 260 17.77 10.36 -7.32
N ASP A 261 16.86 10.57 -6.39
CA ASP A 261 17.11 10.93 -4.97
C ASP A 261 18.02 12.14 -4.81
N SER A 262 17.82 13.17 -5.61
CA SER A 262 18.67 14.35 -5.57
C SER A 262 17.92 15.61 -6.00
N PHE A 263 18.19 16.73 -5.32
CA PHE A 263 17.63 18.06 -5.58
C PHE A 263 16.11 18.14 -5.64
N TYR A 264 15.39 17.20 -5.03
CA TYR A 264 13.93 17.30 -4.93
C TYR A 264 13.52 18.56 -4.14
N PRO A 265 12.48 19.28 -4.53
CA PRO A 265 11.54 19.05 -5.62
C PRO A 265 11.83 19.87 -6.89
N GLU A 266 13.09 20.05 -7.29
CA GLU A 266 13.47 20.77 -8.51
C GLU A 266 13.27 19.88 -9.76
N TYR A 267 12.04 19.77 -10.25
CA TYR A 267 11.66 18.90 -11.37
C TYR A 267 11.80 19.58 -12.72
N TYR A 268 13.05 19.81 -13.11
CA TYR A 268 13.46 20.26 -14.44
C TYR A 268 14.26 19.15 -15.14
N PRO A 269 14.09 18.95 -16.47
CA PRO A 269 14.87 17.97 -17.21
C PRO A 269 16.38 18.19 -17.05
N ASP A 270 17.10 17.13 -16.76
CA ASP A 270 18.57 17.19 -16.61
C ASP A 270 19.23 17.44 -17.97
N MET A 271 20.03 18.51 -18.06
CA MET A 271 20.69 18.89 -19.31
C MET A 271 21.75 17.88 -19.79
N GLU A 272 22.27 17.04 -18.91
CA GLU A 272 23.18 15.96 -19.30
C GLU A 272 22.44 14.81 -20.01
N LEU A 273 21.13 14.69 -19.77
CA LEU A 273 20.25 13.73 -20.47
C LEU A 273 19.72 14.28 -21.80
N GLY A 274 19.74 15.57 -21.97
CA GLY A 274 19.26 16.28 -23.16
C GLY A 274 18.51 17.55 -22.81
N SER A 275 18.03 18.25 -23.84
CA SER A 275 17.25 19.48 -23.65
C SER A 275 15.81 19.14 -23.23
N ALA A 276 15.14 20.10 -22.57
CA ALA A 276 13.70 19.99 -22.27
C ALA A 276 12.84 19.79 -23.54
N MET A 277 13.30 20.28 -24.70
CA MET A 277 12.63 20.06 -25.97
C MET A 277 12.77 18.60 -26.45
N GLU A 278 13.94 17.98 -26.26
CA GLU A 278 14.13 16.55 -26.58
C GLU A 278 13.29 15.67 -25.66
N PHE A 279 13.22 16.00 -24.36
CA PHE A 279 12.35 15.32 -23.42
C PHE A 279 10.88 15.38 -23.84
N ARG A 280 10.38 16.58 -24.13
CA ARG A 280 9.01 16.79 -24.61
C ARG A 280 8.73 16.03 -25.91
N ARG A 281 9.62 16.08 -26.90
CA ARG A 281 9.48 15.32 -28.15
C ARG A 281 9.43 13.81 -27.93
N GLY A 282 10.21 13.30 -26.97
CA GLY A 282 10.13 11.90 -26.59
C GLY A 282 8.74 11.51 -26.07
N LEU A 283 8.14 12.33 -25.21
CA LEU A 283 6.78 12.10 -24.69
C LEU A 283 5.70 12.28 -25.78
N GLU A 284 5.87 13.27 -26.68
CA GLU A 284 5.00 13.45 -27.85
C GLU A 284 5.05 12.21 -28.76
N TYR A 285 6.24 11.64 -29.02
CA TYR A 285 6.40 10.41 -29.79
C TYR A 285 5.61 9.24 -29.18
N VAL A 286 5.73 9.02 -27.87
CA VAL A 286 4.98 7.98 -27.15
C VAL A 286 3.47 8.12 -27.40
N ARG A 287 2.94 9.34 -27.28
CA ARG A 287 1.52 9.63 -27.48
C ARG A 287 1.07 9.43 -28.93
N GLU A 288 1.86 9.91 -29.88
CA GLU A 288 1.57 9.79 -31.32
C GLU A 288 1.54 8.33 -31.79
N HIS A 289 2.26 7.43 -31.10
CA HIS A 289 2.29 6.00 -31.37
C HIS A 289 1.31 5.19 -30.50
N GLY A 290 0.35 5.86 -29.82
CA GLY A 290 -0.74 5.23 -29.07
C GLY A 290 -0.38 4.80 -27.66
N GLY A 291 0.78 5.27 -27.14
CA GLY A 291 1.17 5.10 -25.76
C GLY A 291 0.80 6.30 -24.87
N PHE A 292 1.15 6.22 -23.62
CA PHE A 292 0.99 7.29 -22.62
C PHE A 292 2.10 7.20 -21.57
N SER A 293 2.31 8.30 -20.85
CA SER A 293 3.46 8.46 -19.97
C SER A 293 3.09 8.95 -18.58
N THR A 294 3.77 8.39 -17.57
CA THR A 294 3.74 8.87 -16.18
C THR A 294 5.11 9.40 -15.79
N LEU A 295 5.15 10.58 -15.21
CA LEU A 295 6.37 11.15 -14.65
C LEU A 295 6.41 10.99 -13.13
N TYR A 296 7.56 10.57 -12.64
CA TYR A 296 7.88 10.51 -11.23
C TYR A 296 8.14 11.89 -10.65
N ILE A 297 7.51 12.21 -9.53
CA ILE A 297 7.92 13.27 -8.61
C ILE A 297 7.81 12.76 -7.17
N ASN A 298 8.66 13.25 -6.27
CA ASN A 298 8.53 12.97 -4.85
C ASN A 298 7.57 13.97 -4.19
N ALA A 299 6.60 13.49 -3.43
CA ALA A 299 5.57 14.31 -2.81
C ALA A 299 5.87 14.71 -1.36
N ARG A 300 7.03 14.35 -0.83
CA ARG A 300 7.29 14.37 0.60
C ARG A 300 8.51 15.19 1.00
N ILE A 301 9.64 15.02 0.31
CA ILE A 301 10.95 15.45 0.78
C ILE A 301 11.52 16.65 0.03
N PHE A 302 12.34 17.43 0.71
CA PHE A 302 13.05 18.58 0.16
C PHE A 302 14.54 18.45 0.45
N ASP A 303 15.37 18.46 -0.61
CA ASP A 303 16.83 18.36 -0.51
C ASP A 303 17.42 19.59 0.16
N VAL A 304 18.19 19.39 1.23
CA VAL A 304 18.81 20.48 1.99
C VAL A 304 19.92 21.21 1.22
N LYS A 305 20.44 20.63 0.12
CA LYS A 305 21.42 21.26 -0.76
C LYS A 305 20.80 22.29 -1.69
N SER A 306 19.50 22.17 -1.98
CA SER A 306 18.76 23.09 -2.84
C SER A 306 18.82 24.50 -2.28
N ASP A 307 19.06 25.49 -3.15
CA ASP A 307 19.01 26.90 -2.75
C ASP A 307 17.58 27.33 -2.38
N PHE A 308 16.57 26.69 -2.95
CA PHE A 308 15.17 26.86 -2.55
C PHE A 308 14.92 26.38 -1.12
N HIS A 309 15.55 25.28 -0.70
CA HIS A 309 15.46 24.82 0.67
C HIS A 309 16.00 25.86 1.66
N LYS A 310 17.16 26.44 1.37
CA LYS A 310 17.79 27.44 2.23
C LYS A 310 16.97 28.73 2.39
N THR A 311 16.10 29.03 1.45
CA THR A 311 15.26 30.24 1.47
C THR A 311 13.85 29.99 2.01
N VAL A 312 13.17 28.97 1.51
CA VAL A 312 11.75 28.70 1.85
C VAL A 312 11.50 27.25 2.29
N GLY A 313 12.26 26.27 1.79
CA GLY A 313 11.96 24.85 1.99
C GLY A 313 12.00 24.41 3.44
N GLU A 314 12.93 24.96 4.23
CA GLU A 314 12.99 24.62 5.66
C GLU A 314 11.73 25.06 6.45
N LYS A 315 11.04 26.11 5.96
CA LYS A 315 9.77 26.56 6.56
C LYS A 315 8.61 25.60 6.28
N MET A 316 8.71 24.77 5.25
CA MET A 316 7.71 23.77 4.89
C MET A 316 7.84 22.46 5.70
N ALA A 317 8.96 22.30 6.45
CA ALA A 317 9.27 21.06 7.12
C ALA A 317 8.31 20.77 8.28
N VAL A 318 7.86 19.51 8.36
CA VAL A 318 7.21 18.97 9.56
C VAL A 318 8.13 19.12 10.75
N ARG A 319 7.61 19.60 11.89
CA ARG A 319 8.40 19.79 13.10
C ARG A 319 7.88 18.91 14.23
N ASN A 320 8.84 18.33 14.96
CA ASN A 320 8.55 17.58 16.17
C ASN A 320 8.20 18.51 17.35
N GLU A 321 7.94 17.96 18.51
CA GLU A 321 7.61 18.69 19.75
C GLU A 321 8.66 19.69 20.20
N LYS A 322 9.94 19.46 19.82
CA LYS A 322 11.08 20.34 20.12
C LYS A 322 11.26 21.45 19.08
N GLY A 323 10.43 21.47 18.03
CA GLY A 323 10.55 22.39 16.91
C GLY A 323 11.62 21.99 15.88
N GLU A 324 12.18 20.78 15.96
CA GLU A 324 13.18 20.27 15.05
C GLU A 324 12.52 19.67 13.80
N PRO A 325 13.05 19.88 12.59
CA PRO A 325 12.49 19.29 11.37
C PRO A 325 12.76 17.78 11.33
N TYR A 326 11.78 17.00 10.86
CA TYR A 326 12.02 15.60 10.51
C TYR A 326 12.91 15.52 9.27
N ARG A 327 13.84 14.58 9.29
CA ARG A 327 14.85 14.41 8.24
C ARG A 327 14.90 12.96 7.78
N GLU A 328 15.16 12.80 6.48
CA GLU A 328 15.42 11.52 5.83
C GLU A 328 16.75 11.57 5.09
N THR A 329 17.36 10.40 4.87
CA THR A 329 18.66 10.31 4.18
C THR A 329 18.61 9.16 3.18
N TYR A 330 18.92 9.46 1.92
CA TYR A 330 19.02 8.49 0.84
C TYR A 330 20.41 8.55 0.23
N GLY A 331 21.20 7.49 0.45
CA GLY A 331 22.60 7.50 0.08
C GLY A 331 23.35 8.68 0.71
N PRO A 332 24.02 9.54 -0.09
CA PRO A 332 24.72 10.73 0.41
C PRO A 332 23.81 11.96 0.60
N GLU A 333 22.53 11.88 0.23
CA GLU A 333 21.63 13.03 0.17
C GLU A 333 20.78 13.12 1.44
N HIS A 334 20.55 14.36 1.91
CA HIS A 334 19.80 14.67 3.10
C HIS A 334 18.58 15.54 2.77
N PHE A 335 17.45 15.20 3.36
CA PHE A 335 16.18 15.85 3.07
C PHE A 335 15.46 16.25 4.36
N THR A 336 14.63 17.29 4.27
CA THR A 336 13.55 17.52 5.24
C THR A 336 12.27 16.91 4.75
N VAL A 337 11.43 16.42 5.67
CA VAL A 337 10.06 15.97 5.38
C VAL A 337 9.13 17.18 5.44
N ASN A 338 8.34 17.39 4.39
CA ASN A 338 7.44 18.54 4.31
C ASN A 338 6.04 18.23 4.84
N CYS A 339 5.36 19.27 5.34
CA CYS A 339 4.02 19.18 5.87
C CYS A 339 2.96 19.35 4.76
N PRO A 340 2.22 18.29 4.38
CA PRO A 340 1.20 18.40 3.34
C PRO A 340 -0.02 19.24 3.76
N SER A 341 -0.18 19.52 5.05
CA SER A 341 -1.22 20.40 5.58
C SER A 341 -0.80 21.88 5.63
N ASP A 342 0.48 22.17 5.36
CA ASP A 342 0.93 23.55 5.17
C ASP A 342 0.66 24.05 3.74
N THR A 343 0.07 25.22 3.64
CA THR A 343 -0.31 25.83 2.36
C THR A 343 0.91 26.03 1.45
N LEU A 344 2.05 26.41 2.02
CA LEU A 344 3.26 26.72 1.23
C LEU A 344 3.79 25.49 0.49
N TRP A 345 3.94 24.34 1.19
CA TRP A 345 4.34 23.09 0.56
C TRP A 345 3.29 22.57 -0.41
N ARG A 346 2.06 22.59 0.00
CA ARG A 346 0.92 22.10 -0.78
C ARG A 346 0.81 22.80 -2.13
N ASP A 347 0.88 24.13 -2.14
CA ASP A 347 0.78 24.92 -3.36
C ASP A 347 2.01 24.70 -4.27
N TYR A 348 3.21 24.61 -3.67
CA TYR A 348 4.42 24.30 -4.43
C TYR A 348 4.35 22.92 -5.13
N LEU A 349 3.89 21.89 -4.42
CA LEU A 349 3.73 20.54 -4.99
C LEU A 349 2.68 20.50 -6.11
N LEU A 350 1.55 21.17 -5.90
CA LEU A 350 0.48 21.28 -6.90
C LEU A 350 0.96 21.99 -8.17
N ASP A 351 1.65 23.11 -8.02
CA ASP A 351 2.17 23.90 -9.16
C ASP A 351 3.26 23.10 -9.91
N THR A 352 4.13 22.39 -9.21
CA THR A 352 5.18 21.54 -9.80
C THR A 352 4.58 20.41 -10.62
N ALA A 353 3.62 19.69 -10.08
CA ALA A 353 2.99 18.57 -10.78
C ALA A 353 2.13 19.04 -11.98
N GLU A 354 1.37 20.13 -11.83
CA GLU A 354 0.61 20.76 -12.92
C GLU A 354 1.55 21.23 -14.04
N PHE A 355 2.70 21.81 -13.67
CA PHE A 355 3.72 22.24 -14.63
C PHE A 355 4.25 21.07 -15.47
N CYS A 356 4.51 19.90 -14.87
CA CYS A 356 4.96 18.71 -15.60
C CYS A 356 3.97 18.31 -16.71
N VAL A 357 2.69 18.24 -16.42
CA VAL A 357 1.67 17.91 -17.41
C VAL A 357 1.56 18.98 -18.49
N LYS A 358 1.54 20.24 -18.09
CA LYS A 358 1.40 21.38 -19.01
C LYS A 358 2.61 21.59 -19.92
N ALA A 359 3.83 21.53 -19.34
CA ALA A 359 5.06 21.86 -20.06
C ALA A 359 5.62 20.68 -20.85
N TYR A 360 5.58 19.48 -20.28
CA TYR A 360 6.19 18.31 -20.91
C TYR A 360 5.16 17.41 -21.61
N GLY A 361 3.89 17.51 -21.20
CA GLY A 361 2.79 16.80 -21.86
C GLY A 361 2.68 15.33 -21.42
N CYS A 362 3.11 14.96 -20.23
CA CYS A 362 2.82 13.64 -19.67
C CYS A 362 1.33 13.47 -19.36
N ASP A 363 0.89 12.21 -19.25
CA ASP A 363 -0.52 11.87 -19.02
C ASP A 363 -0.81 11.62 -17.54
N GLY A 364 0.17 11.10 -16.81
CA GLY A 364 0.07 10.82 -15.39
C GLY A 364 1.22 11.39 -14.57
N ILE A 365 0.98 11.54 -13.27
CA ILE A 365 1.98 11.89 -12.26
C ILE A 365 2.03 10.76 -11.24
N TYR A 366 3.24 10.30 -10.93
CA TYR A 366 3.49 9.40 -9.82
C TYR A 366 4.03 10.21 -8.64
N LEU A 367 3.38 10.05 -7.49
CA LEU A 367 3.70 10.73 -6.24
C LEU A 367 4.41 9.75 -5.29
N ASP A 368 5.74 9.84 -5.29
CA ASP A 368 6.60 9.02 -4.46
C ASP A 368 6.46 9.37 -2.98
N GLN A 369 6.59 8.38 -2.11
CA GLN A 369 6.52 8.45 -0.66
C GLN A 369 5.19 8.98 -0.06
N LEU A 370 4.18 9.25 -0.87
CA LEU A 370 2.91 9.77 -0.36
C LEU A 370 2.18 8.72 0.49
N ALA A 371 2.11 7.47 0.03
CA ALA A 371 1.38 6.40 0.70
C ALA A 371 2.29 5.26 1.21
N SER A 372 3.61 5.39 1.10
CA SER A 372 4.58 4.39 1.58
C SER A 372 5.28 4.82 2.86
N ALA A 373 5.38 6.13 3.10
CA ALA A 373 6.10 6.66 4.24
C ALA A 373 5.17 7.01 5.41
N GLU A 374 5.73 7.08 6.59
CA GLU A 374 5.01 7.35 7.82
C GLU A 374 4.53 8.81 7.91
N PRO A 375 3.23 9.06 8.15
CA PRO A 375 2.76 10.41 8.45
C PRO A 375 3.20 10.84 9.86
N PHE A 376 3.44 12.13 10.03
CA PHE A 376 3.88 12.71 11.30
C PHE A 376 2.89 13.73 11.85
N ALA A 377 2.80 13.79 13.18
CA ALA A 377 2.21 14.94 13.85
C ALA A 377 3.12 16.16 13.64
N CYS A 378 2.55 17.29 13.22
CA CYS A 378 3.31 18.52 12.99
C CYS A 378 3.06 19.54 14.09
N TYR A 379 4.10 19.90 14.84
CA TYR A 379 4.02 20.86 15.94
C TYR A 379 4.34 22.30 15.52
N CYS A 380 4.57 22.58 14.24
CA CYS A 380 4.87 23.91 13.74
C CYS A 380 3.64 24.82 13.90
N ALA A 381 3.78 25.87 14.72
CA ALA A 381 2.70 26.83 14.95
C ALA A 381 2.54 27.85 13.80
N GLU A 382 3.50 27.91 12.86
CA GLU A 382 3.46 28.81 11.71
C GLU A 382 2.76 28.18 10.50
N HIS A 383 2.50 26.86 10.53
CA HIS A 383 1.81 26.15 9.46
C HIS A 383 0.30 26.42 9.49
N SER A 384 -0.32 26.23 8.33
CA SER A 384 -1.75 26.56 8.12
C SER A 384 -2.73 25.54 8.70
N HIS A 385 -2.27 24.39 9.21
CA HIS A 385 -3.15 23.39 9.81
C HIS A 385 -3.69 23.85 11.17
N GLU A 386 -4.91 23.44 11.50
CA GLU A 386 -5.55 23.78 12.79
C GLU A 386 -5.07 22.86 13.91
N ASN A 387 -4.75 21.60 13.59
CA ASN A 387 -4.30 20.62 14.54
C ASN A 387 -3.07 19.83 14.06
N ILE A 388 -2.31 19.31 15.01
CA ILE A 388 -1.05 18.58 14.75
C ILE A 388 -1.23 17.29 13.96
N GLY A 389 -2.41 16.67 14.03
CA GLY A 389 -2.71 15.36 13.41
C GLY A 389 -3.26 15.44 11.97
N GLU A 390 -3.22 16.58 11.29
CA GLU A 390 -3.87 16.78 9.99
C GLU A 390 -3.04 16.38 8.77
N PHE A 391 -1.93 15.71 8.94
CA PHE A 391 -1.02 15.31 7.85
C PHE A 391 -1.77 14.58 6.71
N ASN A 392 -2.62 13.62 7.05
CA ASN A 392 -3.38 12.82 6.08
C ASN A 392 -4.37 13.68 5.28
N ASN A 393 -5.04 14.61 5.97
CA ASN A 393 -6.00 15.54 5.35
C ASN A 393 -5.32 16.46 4.34
N GLY A 394 -4.08 16.84 4.61
CA GLY A 394 -3.25 17.59 3.68
C GLY A 394 -3.03 16.84 2.37
N TYR A 395 -2.67 15.56 2.42
CA TYR A 395 -2.51 14.75 1.21
C TYR A 395 -3.83 14.47 0.49
N VAL A 396 -4.92 14.23 1.20
CA VAL A 396 -6.26 14.12 0.58
C VAL A 396 -6.61 15.40 -0.19
N TYR A 397 -6.33 16.58 0.39
CA TYR A 397 -6.52 17.85 -0.30
C TYR A 397 -5.64 17.95 -1.55
N VAL A 398 -4.33 17.63 -1.43
CA VAL A 398 -3.39 17.67 -2.55
C VAL A 398 -3.85 16.77 -3.70
N LEU A 399 -4.19 15.52 -3.41
CA LEU A 399 -4.61 14.56 -4.43
C LEU A 399 -5.87 15.01 -5.18
N ARG A 400 -6.89 15.46 -4.43
CA ARG A 400 -8.14 15.96 -5.00
C ARG A 400 -7.92 17.19 -5.89
N GLU A 401 -7.18 18.18 -5.37
CA GLU A 401 -6.93 19.42 -6.09
C GLU A 401 -6.00 19.20 -7.28
N LEU A 402 -4.99 18.34 -7.14
CA LEU A 402 -4.10 17.99 -8.23
C LEU A 402 -4.86 17.35 -9.38
N LEU A 403 -5.66 16.32 -9.11
CA LEU A 403 -6.46 15.66 -10.14
C LEU A 403 -7.36 16.66 -10.90
N ARG A 404 -8.00 17.60 -10.15
CA ARG A 404 -8.80 18.68 -10.72
C ARG A 404 -7.98 19.62 -11.63
N ARG A 405 -6.75 19.97 -11.23
CA ARG A 405 -5.84 20.84 -12.00
C ARG A 405 -5.33 20.12 -13.25
N LEU A 406 -4.85 18.90 -13.12
CA LEU A 406 -4.32 18.11 -14.23
C LEU A 406 -5.35 17.93 -15.34
N ARG A 407 -6.61 17.64 -14.98
CA ARG A 407 -7.71 17.41 -15.93
C ARG A 407 -8.14 18.65 -16.71
N LYS A 408 -7.72 19.83 -16.34
CA LYS A 408 -7.88 21.04 -17.17
C LYS A 408 -6.98 21.01 -18.39
N HIS A 409 -5.82 20.36 -18.30
CA HIS A 409 -4.82 20.27 -19.38
C HIS A 409 -4.95 18.97 -20.16
N ASN A 410 -5.25 17.87 -19.47
CA ASN A 410 -5.50 16.57 -20.05
C ASN A 410 -6.72 15.93 -19.33
N PRO A 411 -7.91 15.85 -19.97
CA PRO A 411 -9.12 15.27 -19.36
C PRO A 411 -8.93 13.83 -18.86
N ASN A 412 -7.98 13.11 -19.45
CA ASN A 412 -7.62 11.74 -19.10
C ASN A 412 -6.44 11.64 -18.11
N ALA A 413 -6.04 12.76 -17.50
CA ALA A 413 -4.96 12.75 -16.53
C ALA A 413 -5.30 11.90 -15.29
N TYR A 414 -4.28 11.22 -14.77
CA TYR A 414 -4.38 10.34 -13.62
C TYR A 414 -3.18 10.50 -12.68
N ILE A 415 -3.33 9.98 -11.48
CA ILE A 415 -2.28 9.96 -10.46
C ILE A 415 -1.95 8.51 -10.11
N MET A 416 -0.68 8.22 -9.88
CA MET A 416 -0.19 7.01 -9.24
C MET A 416 0.52 7.37 -7.94
N THR A 417 0.63 6.44 -7.02
CA THR A 417 1.38 6.66 -5.78
C THR A 417 2.23 5.45 -5.41
N GLU A 418 3.30 5.71 -4.69
CA GLU A 418 4.05 4.66 -4.03
C GLU A 418 3.22 4.08 -2.89
N ASN A 419 3.06 2.76 -2.89
CA ASN A 419 2.20 2.00 -2.01
C ASN A 419 0.72 2.45 -2.03
N CYS A 420 -0.04 2.03 -1.04
CA CYS A 420 -1.47 2.24 -0.95
C CYS A 420 -1.88 2.83 0.40
N GLY A 421 -2.90 3.65 0.35
CA GLY A 421 -3.62 4.14 1.51
C GLY A 421 -5.09 4.24 1.13
N ASP A 422 -5.96 3.77 1.98
CA ASP A 422 -7.39 3.66 1.66
C ASP A 422 -8.01 5.00 1.24
N ILE A 423 -7.81 6.06 2.04
CA ILE A 423 -8.36 7.41 1.74
C ILE A 423 -7.66 8.10 0.55
N TYR A 424 -6.49 7.62 0.13
CA TYR A 424 -5.76 8.15 -1.03
C TYR A 424 -6.22 7.47 -2.33
N GLY A 425 -6.68 6.22 -2.25
CA GLY A 425 -7.13 5.43 -3.39
C GLY A 425 -8.27 6.06 -4.20
N SER A 426 -9.08 6.92 -3.59
CA SER A 426 -10.13 7.71 -4.25
C SER A 426 -9.61 8.70 -5.30
N TYR A 427 -8.32 8.92 -5.38
CA TYR A 427 -7.71 9.92 -6.27
C TYR A 427 -6.60 9.34 -7.13
N THR A 428 -6.22 8.08 -6.90
CA THR A 428 -5.10 7.43 -7.59
C THR A 428 -5.57 6.26 -8.42
N TRP A 429 -5.08 6.16 -9.67
CA TRP A 429 -5.32 4.99 -10.49
C TRP A 429 -4.48 3.80 -10.04
N GLY A 430 -3.17 4.00 -9.85
CA GLY A 430 -2.23 2.93 -9.55
C GLY A 430 -1.58 3.11 -8.19
N ASN A 431 -1.60 2.04 -7.40
CA ASN A 431 -1.00 1.97 -6.09
C ASN A 431 0.15 0.97 -6.15
N LEU A 432 1.40 1.46 -6.24
CA LEU A 432 2.57 0.60 -6.35
C LEU A 432 2.81 -0.11 -5.01
N THR A 433 2.57 -1.39 -5.00
CA THR A 433 2.96 -2.23 -3.87
C THR A 433 4.37 -2.76 -4.07
N TRP A 434 5.18 -2.70 -3.02
CA TRP A 434 6.53 -3.21 -3.02
C TRP A 434 6.55 -4.74 -3.14
N ASN A 435 7.71 -5.29 -3.36
CA ASN A 435 7.94 -6.72 -3.53
C ASN A 435 7.94 -7.47 -2.21
N GLY A 436 6.79 -7.64 -1.62
CA GLY A 436 6.65 -8.09 -0.28
C GLY A 436 6.84 -9.56 0.04
N ALA A 437 7.26 -10.38 -0.88
CA ALA A 437 7.54 -11.78 -0.57
C ALA A 437 8.66 -11.97 0.47
N GLU A 438 9.45 -10.92 0.74
CA GLU A 438 10.52 -10.93 1.72
C GLU A 438 10.06 -10.66 3.16
N TYR A 439 8.86 -10.09 3.36
CA TYR A 439 8.50 -9.39 4.56
C TYR A 439 7.17 -9.81 5.17
N ASP A 440 6.73 -11.02 5.06
CA ASP A 440 5.40 -11.43 5.51
C ASP A 440 4.27 -10.60 4.88
N GLU A 441 4.57 -9.78 3.87
CA GLU A 441 3.57 -8.98 3.17
C GLU A 441 2.52 -9.87 2.53
N TYR A 442 1.29 -9.52 2.77
CA TYR A 442 0.13 -10.25 2.29
C TYR A 442 -0.83 -9.29 1.58
N TYR A 443 -0.51 -8.97 0.34
CA TYR A 443 -1.23 -7.99 -0.50
C TYR A 443 -2.72 -8.32 -0.70
N ASN A 444 -3.09 -9.56 -0.45
CA ASN A 444 -4.47 -10.02 -0.48
C ASN A 444 -5.36 -9.20 0.46
N VAL A 445 -4.82 -8.72 1.58
CA VAL A 445 -5.59 -7.94 2.57
C VAL A 445 -6.14 -6.67 1.96
N PHE A 446 -5.28 -5.84 1.33
CA PHE A 446 -5.73 -4.61 0.69
C PHE A 446 -6.58 -4.89 -0.54
N LYS A 447 -6.18 -5.88 -1.37
CA LYS A 447 -6.92 -6.27 -2.57
C LYS A 447 -8.31 -6.81 -2.28
N TYR A 448 -8.48 -7.57 -1.19
CA TYR A 448 -9.78 -8.08 -0.77
C TYR A 448 -10.65 -6.98 -0.18
N THR A 449 -10.05 -6.10 0.63
CA THR A 449 -10.76 -4.97 1.23
C THR A 449 -11.23 -3.98 0.17
N PHE A 450 -10.40 -3.70 -0.84
CA PHE A 450 -10.64 -2.70 -1.88
C PHE A 450 -10.36 -3.28 -3.29
N PRO A 451 -11.21 -4.20 -3.78
CA PRO A 451 -10.99 -4.83 -5.09
C PRO A 451 -11.06 -3.84 -6.27
N GLU A 452 -11.66 -2.66 -6.08
CA GLU A 452 -11.76 -1.58 -7.07
C GLU A 452 -10.44 -0.82 -7.24
N PHE A 453 -9.59 -0.78 -6.22
CA PHE A 453 -8.30 -0.10 -6.31
C PHE A 453 -7.29 -0.94 -7.09
N VAL A 454 -6.57 -0.29 -7.99
CA VAL A 454 -5.60 -0.95 -8.86
C VAL A 454 -4.28 -1.11 -8.12
N GLN A 455 -3.90 -2.35 -7.84
CA GLN A 455 -2.56 -2.66 -7.37
C GLN A 455 -1.59 -2.75 -8.54
N VAL A 456 -0.41 -2.16 -8.35
CA VAL A 456 0.73 -2.23 -9.26
C VAL A 456 1.85 -2.96 -8.53
N ASN A 457 2.33 -4.07 -9.06
CA ASN A 457 3.40 -4.83 -8.43
C ASN A 457 4.70 -4.74 -9.22
N MET A 458 5.79 -4.45 -8.52
CA MET A 458 7.13 -4.49 -9.09
C MET A 458 7.54 -5.96 -9.34
N VAL A 459 7.88 -6.28 -10.58
CA VAL A 459 8.21 -7.65 -11.02
C VAL A 459 9.55 -7.67 -11.74
N ASN A 460 10.56 -7.06 -11.15
CA ASN A 460 11.89 -6.93 -11.72
C ASN A 460 12.89 -7.92 -11.09
N PRO A 461 13.89 -8.40 -11.84
CA PRO A 461 15.05 -9.03 -11.22
C PRO A 461 15.71 -8.07 -10.21
N ARG A 462 15.90 -8.55 -8.98
CA ARG A 462 16.45 -7.74 -7.89
C ARG A 462 17.93 -8.02 -7.72
N GLY A 463 18.79 -7.04 -8.00
CA GLY A 463 20.24 -7.18 -7.86
C GLY A 463 20.84 -6.48 -6.65
N TRP A 464 20.03 -5.75 -5.87
CA TRP A 464 20.54 -4.81 -4.85
C TRP A 464 19.94 -5.00 -3.46
N GLU A 465 18.89 -5.81 -3.32
CA GLU A 465 18.17 -5.96 -2.05
C GLU A 465 18.52 -7.25 -1.29
N THR A 466 19.28 -8.18 -1.91
CA THR A 466 19.45 -9.52 -1.34
C THR A 466 20.79 -10.13 -1.71
N GLU A 467 21.85 -9.85 -0.96
CA GLU A 467 23.14 -10.51 -1.14
C GLU A 467 23.06 -12.03 -0.90
N ASP A 468 22.08 -12.52 -0.15
CA ASP A 468 21.96 -13.92 0.30
C ASP A 468 20.78 -14.69 -0.32
N ARG A 469 20.06 -14.16 -1.32
CA ARG A 469 18.87 -14.82 -1.87
C ARG A 469 19.00 -15.13 -3.35
N ASP A 470 18.41 -16.24 -3.77
CA ASP A 470 18.27 -16.62 -5.18
C ASP A 470 17.34 -15.61 -5.90
N GLN A 471 17.97 -14.57 -6.50
CA GLN A 471 17.31 -13.50 -7.24
C GLN A 471 16.41 -14.01 -8.36
N ARG A 472 16.80 -15.12 -8.99
CA ARG A 472 16.01 -15.77 -10.03
C ARG A 472 14.71 -16.31 -9.47
N LEU A 473 14.77 -17.05 -8.36
CA LEU A 473 13.59 -17.61 -7.71
C LEU A 473 12.60 -16.51 -7.29
N TRP A 474 13.11 -15.41 -6.73
CA TRP A 474 12.28 -14.28 -6.33
C TRP A 474 11.64 -13.55 -7.51
N PHE A 475 12.32 -13.41 -8.63
CA PHE A 475 11.74 -12.84 -9.85
C PHE A 475 10.51 -13.63 -10.32
N TYR A 476 10.57 -14.96 -10.33
CA TYR A 476 9.45 -15.81 -10.71
C TYR A 476 8.29 -15.69 -9.70
N ARG A 477 8.59 -15.74 -8.42
CA ARG A 477 7.60 -15.61 -7.34
C ARG A 477 6.85 -14.28 -7.39
N ASP A 478 7.56 -13.17 -7.52
CA ASP A 478 6.94 -11.85 -7.65
C ASP A 478 6.04 -11.76 -8.89
N MET A 479 6.50 -12.30 -10.01
CA MET A 479 5.74 -12.32 -11.25
C MET A 479 4.46 -13.16 -11.11
N HIS A 480 4.57 -14.37 -10.58
CA HIS A 480 3.43 -15.26 -10.41
C HIS A 480 2.40 -14.68 -9.43
N ARG A 481 2.87 -14.16 -8.32
CA ARG A 481 2.02 -13.50 -7.32
C ARG A 481 1.30 -12.29 -7.92
N ALA A 482 1.99 -11.42 -8.65
CA ALA A 482 1.37 -10.27 -9.29
C ALA A 482 0.28 -10.66 -10.30
N VAL A 483 0.53 -11.71 -11.08
CA VAL A 483 -0.47 -12.21 -12.05
C VAL A 483 -1.67 -12.84 -11.35
N THR A 484 -1.48 -13.63 -10.30
CA THR A 484 -2.59 -14.24 -9.54
C THR A 484 -3.47 -13.19 -8.85
N LEU A 485 -2.87 -12.09 -8.39
CA LEU A 485 -3.58 -10.94 -7.83
C LEU A 485 -4.21 -10.02 -8.88
N GLY A 486 -4.03 -10.29 -10.18
CA GLY A 486 -4.55 -9.44 -11.23
C GLY A 486 -3.93 -8.04 -11.27
N SER A 487 -2.74 -7.86 -10.69
CA SER A 487 -2.05 -6.58 -10.61
C SER A 487 -1.57 -6.07 -11.97
N VAL A 488 -1.34 -4.77 -12.07
CA VAL A 488 -0.56 -4.17 -13.15
C VAL A 488 0.92 -4.49 -12.92
N LEU A 489 1.58 -5.06 -13.93
CA LEU A 489 2.98 -5.46 -13.84
C LEU A 489 3.90 -4.25 -14.06
N TRP A 490 4.69 -3.90 -13.08
CA TRP A 490 5.72 -2.86 -13.15
C TRP A 490 7.04 -3.48 -13.62
N MET A 491 7.38 -3.28 -14.89
CA MET A 491 8.43 -4.04 -15.57
C MET A 491 9.54 -3.13 -16.08
N GLY A 492 10.79 -3.43 -15.75
CA GLY A 492 11.97 -2.77 -16.31
C GLY A 492 12.43 -3.40 -17.62
N ILE A 493 11.58 -3.36 -18.64
CA ILE A 493 11.82 -4.02 -19.94
C ILE A 493 13.14 -3.54 -20.56
N THR A 494 13.37 -2.24 -20.54
CA THR A 494 14.54 -1.61 -21.16
C THR A 494 15.72 -1.40 -20.20
N THR A 495 15.56 -1.80 -18.93
CA THR A 495 16.56 -1.61 -17.89
C THR A 495 16.93 -2.91 -17.19
N ARG A 496 16.05 -3.43 -16.31
CA ARG A 496 16.32 -4.56 -15.42
C ARG A 496 16.25 -5.94 -16.09
N MET A 497 15.48 -6.06 -17.18
CA MET A 497 15.26 -7.33 -17.88
C MET A 497 16.21 -7.52 -19.07
N ARG A 498 17.33 -6.83 -19.08
CA ARG A 498 18.38 -6.99 -20.10
C ARG A 498 19.30 -8.20 -19.78
N PRO A 499 19.93 -8.84 -20.78
CA PRO A 499 19.81 -8.56 -22.22
C PRO A 499 18.51 -9.09 -22.85
N GLN A 500 18.19 -8.68 -24.09
CA GLN A 500 16.94 -9.04 -24.79
C GLN A 500 16.77 -10.54 -25.08
N ASP A 501 17.84 -11.30 -25.17
CA ASP A 501 17.86 -12.76 -25.31
C ASP A 501 18.02 -13.47 -23.96
N GLY A 502 18.08 -12.69 -22.86
CA GLY A 502 18.21 -13.23 -21.52
C GLY A 502 16.91 -13.81 -20.97
N GLU A 503 17.06 -14.69 -20.00
CA GLU A 503 15.96 -15.41 -19.35
C GLU A 503 14.84 -14.47 -18.85
N TYR A 504 15.20 -13.40 -18.14
CA TYR A 504 14.22 -12.45 -17.58
C TYR A 504 13.43 -11.72 -18.65
N HIS A 505 14.07 -11.39 -19.77
CA HIS A 505 13.40 -10.73 -20.89
C HIS A 505 12.40 -11.67 -21.58
N ILE A 506 12.83 -12.90 -21.86
CA ILE A 506 11.98 -13.92 -22.50
C ILE A 506 10.77 -14.23 -21.62
N TYR A 507 11.01 -14.46 -20.33
CA TYR A 507 9.95 -14.80 -19.39
C TYR A 507 9.04 -13.61 -19.12
N GLY A 508 9.55 -12.41 -18.90
CA GLY A 508 8.77 -11.20 -18.72
C GLY A 508 7.83 -10.95 -19.89
N ARG A 509 8.30 -11.11 -21.13
CA ARG A 509 7.47 -10.98 -22.34
C ARG A 509 6.36 -12.03 -22.40
N LYS A 510 6.66 -13.29 -22.05
CA LYS A 510 5.68 -14.37 -21.93
C LYS A 510 4.58 -14.00 -20.93
N MET A 511 4.94 -13.52 -19.75
CA MET A 511 4.01 -13.18 -18.69
C MET A 511 3.21 -11.91 -18.99
N ALA A 512 3.80 -10.90 -19.63
CA ALA A 512 3.07 -9.71 -20.07
C ALA A 512 1.95 -10.07 -21.07
N ARG A 513 2.21 -11.00 -22.00
CA ARG A 513 1.20 -11.53 -22.92
C ARG A 513 0.08 -12.26 -22.17
N PHE A 514 0.44 -13.18 -21.30
CA PHE A 514 -0.53 -13.97 -20.54
C PHE A 514 -1.41 -13.05 -19.65
N ARG A 515 -0.80 -12.07 -18.96
CA ARG A 515 -1.54 -11.09 -18.17
C ARG A 515 -2.53 -10.27 -19.01
N ARG A 516 -2.14 -9.92 -20.24
CA ARG A 516 -3.00 -9.21 -21.20
C ARG A 516 -4.18 -10.09 -21.67
N GLU A 517 -3.95 -11.39 -21.91
CA GLU A 517 -5.02 -12.33 -22.27
C GLU A 517 -6.05 -12.51 -21.15
N LEU A 518 -5.63 -12.31 -19.90
CA LEU A 518 -6.51 -12.36 -18.74
C LEU A 518 -7.24 -11.03 -18.48
N GLN A 519 -6.73 -9.88 -18.97
CA GLN A 519 -7.27 -8.56 -18.63
C GLN A 519 -8.76 -8.38 -18.94
N PRO A 520 -9.30 -8.82 -20.10
CA PRO A 520 -10.72 -8.69 -20.37
C PRO A 520 -11.63 -9.43 -19.37
N LEU A 521 -11.11 -10.48 -18.73
CA LEU A 521 -11.82 -11.23 -17.69
C LEU A 521 -11.69 -10.54 -16.33
N LEU A 522 -10.50 -10.01 -16.02
CA LEU A 522 -10.16 -9.48 -14.70
C LEU A 522 -10.67 -8.05 -14.45
N LYS A 523 -10.79 -7.21 -15.50
CA LYS A 523 -11.15 -5.80 -15.34
C LYS A 523 -12.52 -5.55 -14.72
N GLU A 524 -13.44 -6.51 -14.84
CA GLU A 524 -14.78 -6.46 -14.27
C GLU A 524 -15.02 -7.58 -13.23
N ALA A 525 -13.98 -8.36 -12.92
CA ALA A 525 -14.09 -9.46 -11.98
C ALA A 525 -13.92 -8.97 -10.54
N ARG A 526 -14.62 -9.65 -9.63
CA ARG A 526 -14.47 -9.44 -8.19
C ARG A 526 -13.43 -10.40 -7.63
N PHE A 527 -12.43 -9.88 -6.93
CA PHE A 527 -11.47 -10.67 -6.18
C PHE A 527 -12.10 -11.28 -4.92
N LEU A 528 -11.90 -12.57 -4.70
CA LEU A 528 -12.47 -13.33 -3.59
C LEU A 528 -11.43 -14.05 -2.73
N ASP A 529 -10.15 -13.80 -2.95
CA ASP A 529 -9.02 -14.42 -2.27
C ASP A 529 -9.04 -15.96 -2.37
N ASP A 530 -9.18 -16.65 -1.26
CA ASP A 530 -9.15 -18.13 -1.19
C ASP A 530 -10.54 -18.78 -1.03
N ALA A 531 -11.62 -18.03 -1.29
CA ALA A 531 -13.00 -18.42 -0.97
C ALA A 531 -13.42 -19.83 -1.42
N TRP A 532 -12.77 -20.38 -2.43
CA TRP A 532 -13.09 -21.72 -2.99
C TRP A 532 -11.93 -22.70 -2.91
N LEU A 533 -10.83 -22.32 -2.27
CA LEU A 533 -9.61 -23.12 -2.20
C LEU A 533 -9.56 -23.92 -0.91
N ALA A 534 -9.13 -25.17 -0.99
CA ALA A 534 -8.54 -25.85 0.16
C ALA A 534 -7.23 -25.14 0.56
N PRO A 535 -6.69 -25.38 1.76
CA PRO A 535 -5.43 -24.78 2.19
C PRO A 535 -4.33 -24.92 1.13
N VAL A 536 -3.71 -23.80 0.80
CA VAL A 536 -2.68 -23.69 -0.26
C VAL A 536 -1.29 -23.77 0.38
N PRO A 537 -0.37 -24.61 -0.13
CA PRO A 537 0.99 -24.68 0.39
C PRO A 537 1.73 -23.35 0.27
N ASP A 538 2.68 -23.09 1.16
CA ASP A 538 3.57 -21.94 1.05
C ASP A 538 4.30 -21.93 -0.30
N PHE A 539 4.44 -20.74 -0.90
CA PHE A 539 4.97 -20.54 -2.25
C PHE A 539 4.14 -21.18 -3.40
N CYS A 540 2.93 -21.61 -3.11
CA CYS A 540 1.92 -21.81 -4.12
C CYS A 540 0.95 -20.61 -4.06
N TYR A 541 0.86 -19.84 -5.12
CA TYR A 541 0.00 -18.66 -5.16
C TYR A 541 -1.29 -19.03 -5.87
N ALA A 542 -2.42 -18.78 -5.23
CA ALA A 542 -3.72 -19.02 -5.84
C ALA A 542 -4.73 -17.97 -5.38
N ALA A 543 -5.61 -17.56 -6.28
CA ALA A 543 -6.65 -16.59 -5.99
C ALA A 543 -7.93 -16.88 -6.77
N CYS A 544 -9.06 -16.72 -6.12
CA CYS A 544 -10.41 -16.88 -6.66
C CYS A 544 -10.95 -15.54 -7.18
N TRP A 545 -11.63 -15.60 -8.32
CA TRP A 545 -12.24 -14.46 -8.97
C TRP A 545 -13.65 -14.79 -9.43
N GLN A 546 -14.62 -13.94 -9.09
CA GLN A 546 -15.97 -14.00 -9.64
C GLN A 546 -16.02 -13.15 -10.91
N LEU A 547 -16.23 -13.77 -12.06
CA LEU A 547 -16.33 -13.06 -13.33
C LEU A 547 -17.68 -12.35 -13.48
N ALA A 548 -17.75 -11.33 -14.34
CA ALA A 548 -18.97 -10.56 -14.60
C ALA A 548 -20.11 -11.41 -15.18
N ASP A 549 -19.78 -12.49 -15.90
CA ASP A 549 -20.76 -13.43 -16.46
C ASP A 549 -21.25 -14.52 -15.48
N GLY A 550 -20.82 -14.45 -14.23
CA GLY A 550 -21.22 -15.38 -13.16
C GLY A 550 -20.31 -16.61 -13.01
N ARG A 551 -19.41 -16.87 -13.94
CA ARG A 551 -18.44 -17.96 -13.80
C ARG A 551 -17.42 -17.68 -12.71
N GLY A 552 -16.83 -18.75 -12.17
CA GLY A 552 -15.65 -18.72 -11.33
C GLY A 552 -14.36 -18.78 -12.15
N MET A 553 -13.32 -18.14 -11.67
CA MET A 553 -11.96 -18.32 -12.17
C MET A 553 -11.00 -18.45 -10.99
N VAL A 554 -10.06 -19.38 -11.07
CA VAL A 554 -8.91 -19.47 -10.18
C VAL A 554 -7.66 -19.21 -10.98
N LEU A 555 -6.87 -18.24 -10.56
CA LEU A 555 -5.49 -18.05 -11.01
C LEU A 555 -4.57 -18.74 -10.02
N ALA A 556 -3.67 -19.58 -10.50
CA ALA A 556 -2.78 -20.36 -9.64
C ALA A 556 -1.39 -20.53 -10.24
N ALA A 557 -0.38 -20.50 -9.37
CA ALA A 557 1.02 -20.71 -9.73
C ALA A 557 1.74 -21.54 -8.66
N ASN A 558 2.66 -22.41 -9.08
CA ASN A 558 3.40 -23.27 -8.18
C ASN A 558 4.90 -22.93 -8.16
N ASP A 559 5.37 -22.32 -7.07
CA ASP A 559 6.77 -22.00 -6.81
C ASP A 559 7.33 -22.77 -5.59
N THR A 560 6.73 -23.90 -5.23
CA THR A 560 7.17 -24.75 -4.11
C THR A 560 8.44 -25.55 -4.43
N GLY A 561 8.83 -25.67 -5.71
CA GLY A 561 9.92 -26.53 -6.17
C GLY A 561 9.54 -28.00 -6.35
N ALA A 562 8.32 -28.42 -6.00
CA ALA A 562 7.79 -29.76 -6.18
C ALA A 562 6.39 -29.71 -6.83
N PRO A 563 5.92 -30.78 -7.50
CA PRO A 563 4.53 -30.85 -7.96
C PRO A 563 3.54 -30.67 -6.80
N CYS A 564 2.51 -29.85 -7.01
CA CYS A 564 1.45 -29.67 -6.02
C CYS A 564 0.07 -29.88 -6.61
N MET A 565 -0.88 -30.23 -5.75
CA MET A 565 -2.28 -30.42 -6.09
C MET A 565 -3.10 -29.36 -5.37
N LEU A 566 -3.81 -28.52 -6.11
CA LEU A 566 -4.78 -27.59 -5.55
C LEU A 566 -6.19 -28.15 -5.72
N THR A 567 -7.02 -27.93 -4.71
CA THR A 567 -8.44 -28.31 -4.74
C THR A 567 -9.30 -27.06 -4.74
N VAL A 568 -10.17 -26.93 -5.73
CA VAL A 568 -11.14 -25.85 -5.91
C VAL A 568 -12.54 -26.42 -5.68
N HIS A 569 -13.23 -25.94 -4.65
CA HIS A 569 -14.57 -26.40 -4.28
C HIS A 569 -15.71 -25.58 -4.89
N GLY A 570 -16.93 -26.11 -4.84
CA GLY A 570 -18.14 -25.40 -5.23
C GLY A 570 -18.25 -25.16 -6.73
N THR A 571 -17.72 -26.07 -7.54
CA THR A 571 -17.85 -26.05 -9.00
C THR A 571 -19.08 -26.88 -9.40
N ALA A 572 -19.78 -26.49 -10.49
CA ALA A 572 -20.89 -27.29 -11.00
C ALA A 572 -20.39 -28.68 -11.42
N ALA A 573 -21.04 -29.77 -10.93
CA ALA A 573 -20.55 -31.13 -11.11
C ALA A 573 -20.35 -31.53 -12.59
N ASP A 574 -21.24 -31.05 -13.47
CA ASP A 574 -21.20 -31.29 -14.93
C ASP A 574 -20.81 -30.01 -15.71
N GLY A 575 -20.32 -28.98 -15.02
CA GLY A 575 -20.00 -27.68 -15.62
C GLY A 575 -18.77 -27.72 -16.52
N ALA A 576 -18.72 -26.79 -17.48
CA ALA A 576 -17.56 -26.61 -18.33
C ALA A 576 -16.35 -26.10 -17.53
N CYS A 577 -15.17 -26.55 -17.93
CA CYS A 577 -13.90 -26.09 -17.40
C CYS A 577 -12.98 -25.72 -18.57
N THR A 578 -12.40 -24.52 -18.51
CA THR A 578 -11.44 -24.04 -19.52
C THR A 578 -10.16 -23.60 -18.83
N VAL A 579 -9.03 -24.12 -19.33
CA VAL A 579 -7.71 -23.73 -18.81
C VAL A 579 -7.06 -22.74 -19.76
N LYS A 580 -6.53 -21.67 -19.20
CA LYS A 580 -5.63 -20.69 -19.84
C LYS A 580 -4.25 -20.80 -19.21
N ALA A 581 -3.24 -20.94 -20.04
CA ALA A 581 -1.86 -21.03 -19.57
C ALA A 581 -0.93 -20.37 -20.59
N PRO A 582 0.18 -19.77 -20.19
CA PRO A 582 1.11 -19.17 -21.11
C PRO A 582 1.75 -20.26 -21.99
N ASP A 583 1.78 -20.00 -23.33
CA ASP A 583 2.35 -20.89 -24.36
C ASP A 583 1.74 -22.32 -24.35
N GLY A 584 0.52 -22.48 -23.82
CA GLY A 584 -0.17 -23.79 -23.78
C GLY A 584 0.36 -24.77 -22.72
N ASP A 585 1.21 -24.33 -21.81
CA ASP A 585 1.72 -25.13 -20.68
C ASP A 585 0.65 -25.29 -19.58
N ALA A 586 -0.43 -25.99 -19.91
CA ALA A 586 -1.59 -26.18 -19.06
C ALA A 586 -1.34 -27.29 -18.02
N PRO A 587 -1.78 -27.11 -16.76
CA PRO A 587 -1.77 -28.14 -15.75
C PRO A 587 -2.78 -29.25 -16.07
N GLY A 588 -2.57 -30.41 -15.47
CA GLY A 588 -3.58 -31.44 -15.45
C GLY A 588 -4.78 -31.01 -14.61
N VAL A 589 -5.97 -31.06 -15.17
CA VAL A 589 -7.22 -30.76 -14.45
C VAL A 589 -8.08 -32.02 -14.39
N ARG A 590 -8.49 -32.41 -13.19
CA ARG A 590 -9.41 -33.53 -12.98
C ARG A 590 -10.57 -33.06 -12.10
N ARG A 591 -11.75 -33.57 -12.43
CA ARG A 591 -12.95 -33.35 -11.62
C ARG A 591 -13.12 -34.47 -10.58
N ASP A 592 -13.54 -34.11 -9.38
CA ASP A 592 -13.87 -35.02 -8.30
C ASP A 592 -15.13 -34.49 -7.59
N GLY A 593 -16.31 -34.98 -8.03
CA GLY A 593 -17.60 -34.46 -7.59
C GLY A 593 -17.76 -32.97 -7.97
N ASP A 594 -18.01 -32.13 -6.98
CA ASP A 594 -18.11 -30.67 -7.07
C ASP A 594 -16.77 -29.94 -6.91
N ALA A 595 -15.66 -30.69 -6.94
CA ALA A 595 -14.32 -30.11 -6.86
C ALA A 595 -13.54 -30.26 -8.17
N LEU A 596 -12.66 -29.29 -8.44
CA LEU A 596 -11.61 -29.38 -9.46
C LEU A 596 -10.25 -29.59 -8.77
N LEU A 597 -9.52 -30.58 -9.23
CA LEU A 597 -8.15 -30.88 -8.79
C LEU A 597 -7.18 -30.41 -9.87
N LEU A 598 -6.30 -29.46 -9.53
CA LEU A 598 -5.33 -28.86 -10.42
C LEU A 598 -3.93 -29.40 -10.08
N ALA A 599 -3.35 -30.18 -10.97
CA ALA A 599 -2.01 -30.73 -10.82
C ALA A 599 -0.98 -29.79 -11.45
N LEU A 600 -0.35 -28.94 -10.63
CA LEU A 600 0.63 -27.94 -11.05
C LEU A 600 2.06 -28.50 -10.91
N GLN A 601 2.85 -28.44 -11.98
CA GLN A 601 4.28 -28.67 -11.92
C GLN A 601 5.02 -27.42 -11.40
N PRO A 602 6.27 -27.57 -10.89
CA PRO A 602 7.07 -26.43 -10.47
C PRO A 602 7.22 -25.38 -11.60
N GLY A 603 7.00 -24.11 -11.27
CA GLY A 603 7.07 -22.98 -12.19
C GLY A 603 5.85 -22.83 -13.12
N GLN A 604 4.84 -23.70 -13.04
CA GLN A 604 3.61 -23.53 -13.82
C GLN A 604 2.71 -22.44 -13.24
N ILE A 605 2.08 -21.68 -14.13
CA ILE A 605 1.00 -20.73 -13.83
C ILE A 605 -0.16 -20.94 -14.79
N CYS A 606 -1.38 -20.83 -14.30
CA CYS A 606 -2.59 -20.95 -15.11
C CYS A 606 -3.76 -20.14 -14.57
N GLY A 607 -4.77 -19.96 -15.42
CA GLY A 607 -6.12 -19.54 -15.05
C GLY A 607 -7.11 -20.65 -15.43
N VAL A 608 -7.94 -21.07 -14.48
CA VAL A 608 -8.98 -22.10 -14.70
C VAL A 608 -10.33 -21.43 -14.53
N LEU A 609 -11.10 -21.41 -15.61
CA LEU A 609 -12.48 -20.90 -15.64
C LEU A 609 -13.44 -22.07 -15.49
N PHE A 610 -14.50 -21.90 -14.73
CA PHE A 610 -15.48 -22.97 -14.47
C PHE A 610 -16.87 -22.41 -14.15
N ASP A 611 -17.88 -23.21 -14.47
CA ASP A 611 -19.25 -22.93 -14.07
C ASP A 611 -19.46 -23.28 -12.58
N ARG A 612 -20.29 -22.48 -11.91
CA ARG A 612 -20.63 -22.62 -10.49
C ARG A 612 -22.09 -22.93 -10.30
#